data_8c018632c4d44f1acb368e455f82b45d
#
_entry.id   8c018632c4d44f1acb368e455f82b45d
#
_cell.length_a   1.000
_cell.length_b   1.000
_cell.length_c   1.000
_cell.angle_alpha   90.00
_cell.angle_beta   90.00
_cell.angle_gamma   90.00
#
_symmetry.space_group_name_H-M   'P 1'
#
loop_
_entity.id
_entity.type
_entity.pdbx_description
1 polymer ?
#
loop_
_entity_poly.entity_id
_entity_poly.type
_entity_poly.pdbx_seq_one_letter_code
_entity_poly.pdbx_strand_id
1 'polypeptide(L)'
;MAKVKYVGKVHEPIQSCKKHAHEYWEVVRYTRGRGYVEMGEGRVPFEEGDILVIPPHTVHSDHSENGFQNYHYEFEDNAFPFHTWLRLYDNENHDFLDITEKLYREYQLHRNHYKEVVEHLYNILFYYLVSFADERKNPPYVEFAVNEIVSNFSNPFYDFSATQERIPMNADYFRKLFSASVGMSPTRYLNSMRIDYAKRLL
;
A
#
# COMPACT_ATOMS: atom_id res chain seq x y z
N MET A 1 -4.49 -20.44 -7.65
CA MET A 1 -4.94 -19.17 -8.25
C MET A 1 -5.77 -18.47 -7.20
N ALA A 2 -5.44 -17.25 -6.89
CA ALA A 2 -6.17 -16.45 -5.91
C ALA A 2 -7.61 -16.20 -6.39
N LYS A 3 -8.57 -16.12 -5.46
CA LYS A 3 -9.97 -15.82 -5.78
C LYS A 3 -10.47 -14.71 -4.85
N VAL A 4 -10.82 -13.58 -5.43
CA VAL A 4 -11.57 -12.54 -4.72
C VAL A 4 -13.01 -13.01 -4.52
N LYS A 5 -13.46 -12.97 -3.26
CA LYS A 5 -14.80 -13.45 -2.85
C LYS A 5 -15.78 -12.31 -2.70
N TYR A 6 -15.33 -11.21 -2.13
CA TYR A 6 -16.13 -10.04 -1.87
C TYR A 6 -15.30 -8.76 -1.95
N VAL A 7 -15.91 -7.67 -2.39
CA VAL A 7 -15.30 -6.32 -2.33
C VAL A 7 -16.37 -5.33 -1.92
N GLY A 8 -16.15 -4.63 -0.83
CA GLY A 8 -17.08 -3.67 -0.25
C GLY A 8 -16.45 -2.30 0.02
N LYS A 9 -17.31 -1.35 0.38
CA LYS A 9 -16.95 0.01 0.79
C LYS A 9 -17.91 0.49 1.85
N VAL A 10 -17.39 1.11 2.88
CA VAL A 10 -18.17 1.91 3.82
C VAL A 10 -18.28 3.33 3.24
N HIS A 11 -19.45 3.68 2.70
CA HIS A 11 -19.69 4.95 1.98
C HIS A 11 -19.86 6.14 2.92
N GLU A 12 -20.66 5.96 3.99
CA GLU A 12 -20.88 6.99 5.01
C GLU A 12 -20.16 6.60 6.29
N PRO A 13 -19.65 7.57 7.06
CA PRO A 13 -18.94 7.26 8.31
C PRO A 13 -19.81 6.46 9.28
N ILE A 14 -19.33 5.30 9.70
CA ILE A 14 -19.97 4.47 10.74
C ILE A 14 -19.11 4.42 11.99
N GLN A 15 -19.73 4.33 13.17
CA GLN A 15 -19.00 4.29 14.43
C GLN A 15 -18.54 2.89 14.82
N SER A 16 -19.22 1.85 14.31
CA SER A 16 -18.82 0.48 14.61
C SER A 16 -19.31 -0.48 13.54
N CYS A 17 -18.56 -1.58 13.35
CA CYS A 17 -18.99 -2.77 12.66
C CYS A 17 -19.31 -3.86 13.70
N LYS A 18 -20.37 -4.64 13.48
CA LYS A 18 -20.72 -5.74 14.37
C LYS A 18 -19.61 -6.79 14.39
N LYS A 19 -19.44 -7.43 15.54
CA LYS A 19 -18.50 -8.54 15.71
C LYS A 19 -18.84 -9.69 14.76
N HIS A 20 -17.87 -10.10 13.95
CA HIS A 20 -18.01 -11.12 12.89
C HIS A 20 -16.69 -11.81 12.59
N ALA A 21 -16.71 -12.79 11.72
CA ALA A 21 -15.53 -13.48 11.20
C ALA A 21 -15.82 -13.95 9.78
N HIS A 22 -14.78 -14.06 8.97
CA HIS A 22 -14.84 -14.54 7.58
C HIS A 22 -14.10 -15.87 7.44
N GLU A 23 -14.50 -16.67 6.44
CA GLU A 23 -13.79 -17.90 6.03
C GLU A 23 -12.50 -17.61 5.24
N TYR A 24 -12.34 -16.38 4.80
CA TYR A 24 -11.30 -15.91 3.90
C TYR A 24 -10.42 -14.86 4.59
N TRP A 25 -9.28 -14.56 3.98
CA TRP A 25 -8.50 -13.39 4.32
C TRP A 25 -9.29 -12.14 4.02
N GLU A 26 -9.21 -11.15 4.88
CA GLU A 26 -9.76 -9.83 4.66
C GLU A 26 -8.66 -8.78 4.67
N VAL A 27 -8.76 -7.81 3.75
CA VAL A 27 -7.94 -6.59 3.75
C VAL A 27 -8.86 -5.39 3.86
N VAL A 28 -8.57 -4.53 4.83
CA VAL A 28 -9.30 -3.28 5.08
C VAL A 28 -8.35 -2.11 4.88
N ARG A 29 -8.67 -1.19 3.94
CA ARG A 29 -7.97 0.07 3.72
C ARG A 29 -8.81 1.23 4.25
N TYR A 30 -8.40 1.82 5.37
CA TYR A 30 -9.11 2.95 5.98
C TYR A 30 -8.86 4.24 5.20
N THR A 31 -9.94 4.86 4.70
CA THR A 31 -9.90 6.08 3.89
C THR A 31 -10.25 7.33 4.68
N ARG A 32 -10.82 7.16 5.88
CA ARG A 32 -11.16 8.25 6.79
C ARG A 32 -11.35 7.75 8.21
N GLY A 33 -11.01 8.61 9.16
CA GLY A 33 -11.27 8.39 10.58
C GLY A 33 -10.13 7.68 11.28
N ARG A 34 -10.32 7.45 12.58
CA ARG A 34 -9.41 6.72 13.46
C ARG A 34 -10.21 5.94 14.49
N GLY A 35 -9.65 4.84 14.94
CA GLY A 35 -10.31 3.98 15.91
C GLY A 35 -9.45 2.79 16.29
N TYR A 36 -10.10 1.67 16.55
CA TYR A 36 -9.44 0.40 16.80
C TYR A 36 -10.29 -0.77 16.30
N VAL A 37 -9.62 -1.84 15.97
CA VAL A 37 -10.23 -3.15 15.69
C VAL A 37 -10.01 -4.03 16.91
N GLU A 38 -11.09 -4.58 17.48
CA GLU A 38 -10.99 -5.64 18.47
C GLU A 38 -10.73 -6.96 17.75
N MET A 39 -9.64 -7.64 18.07
CA MET A 39 -9.28 -8.97 17.56
C MET A 39 -8.83 -9.85 18.73
N GLY A 40 -9.58 -10.93 19.00
CA GLY A 40 -9.32 -11.77 20.16
C GLY A 40 -9.45 -10.98 21.48
N GLU A 41 -8.39 -10.94 22.27
CA GLU A 41 -8.30 -10.18 23.54
C GLU A 41 -7.63 -8.81 23.37
N GLY A 42 -7.23 -8.44 22.13
CA GLY A 42 -6.45 -7.24 21.81
C GLY A 42 -7.24 -6.16 21.07
N ARG A 43 -6.69 -4.96 21.08
CA ARG A 43 -7.14 -3.82 20.27
C ARG A 43 -6.01 -3.35 19.39
N VAL A 44 -6.25 -3.32 18.09
CA VAL A 44 -5.31 -2.81 17.08
C VAL A 44 -5.79 -1.43 16.66
N PRO A 45 -5.06 -0.35 16.94
CA PRO A 45 -5.45 0.98 16.50
C PRO A 45 -5.36 1.10 14.98
N PHE A 46 -6.25 1.89 14.40
CA PHE A 46 -6.19 2.31 13.01
C PHE A 46 -6.41 3.81 12.85
N GLU A 47 -5.90 4.35 11.76
CA GLU A 47 -6.14 5.70 11.28
C GLU A 47 -6.24 5.74 9.75
N GLU A 48 -6.56 6.89 9.22
CA GLU A 48 -6.57 7.11 7.77
C GLU A 48 -5.20 6.76 7.17
N GLY A 49 -5.19 5.96 6.10
CA GLY A 49 -3.99 5.46 5.47
C GLY A 49 -3.63 4.02 5.84
N ASP A 50 -4.12 3.52 6.97
CA ASP A 50 -3.83 2.15 7.39
C ASP A 50 -4.46 1.10 6.49
N ILE A 51 -3.73 -0.01 6.38
CA ILE A 51 -4.17 -1.24 5.77
C ILE A 51 -4.09 -2.33 6.83
N LEU A 52 -5.23 -2.92 7.18
CA LEU A 52 -5.26 -4.11 8.03
C LEU A 52 -5.47 -5.36 7.18
N VAL A 53 -4.65 -6.37 7.45
CA VAL A 53 -4.78 -7.71 6.87
C VAL A 53 -5.21 -8.65 7.98
N ILE A 54 -6.37 -9.27 7.84
CA ILE A 54 -7.01 -10.08 8.87
C ILE A 54 -7.08 -11.55 8.40
N PRO A 55 -6.54 -12.51 9.18
CA PRO A 55 -6.57 -13.92 8.81
C PRO A 55 -7.99 -14.51 8.82
N PRO A 56 -8.22 -15.60 8.06
CA PRO A 56 -9.45 -16.37 8.13
C PRO A 56 -9.84 -16.75 9.56
N HIS A 57 -11.13 -16.80 9.82
CA HIS A 57 -11.74 -17.19 11.10
C HIS A 57 -11.37 -16.30 12.30
N THR A 58 -10.74 -15.15 12.06
CA THR A 58 -10.44 -14.17 13.10
C THR A 58 -11.68 -13.38 13.45
N VAL A 59 -12.18 -13.54 14.66
CA VAL A 59 -13.33 -12.77 15.16
C VAL A 59 -12.87 -11.34 15.44
N HIS A 60 -13.51 -10.36 14.79
CA HIS A 60 -13.16 -8.95 14.92
C HIS A 60 -14.36 -8.02 14.85
N SER A 61 -14.14 -6.76 15.26
CA SER A 61 -15.11 -5.66 15.16
C SER A 61 -14.38 -4.32 15.19
N ASP A 62 -14.83 -3.36 14.36
CA ASP A 62 -14.25 -2.03 14.25
C ASP A 62 -15.01 -1.05 15.14
N HIS A 63 -14.27 -0.11 15.75
CA HIS A 63 -14.83 0.92 16.63
C HIS A 63 -14.14 2.27 16.42
N SER A 64 -14.96 3.33 16.35
CA SER A 64 -14.49 4.71 16.21
C SER A 64 -15.48 5.66 16.89
N GLU A 65 -15.00 6.62 17.65
CA GLU A 65 -15.85 7.65 18.28
C GLU A 65 -16.42 8.63 17.24
N ASN A 66 -15.62 8.96 16.22
CA ASN A 66 -15.96 9.99 15.22
C ASN A 66 -16.39 9.40 13.86
N GLY A 67 -16.46 8.08 13.79
CA GLY A 67 -16.78 7.36 12.57
C GLY A 67 -15.54 7.11 11.67
N PHE A 68 -15.65 6.09 10.84
CA PHE A 68 -14.64 5.71 9.87
C PHE A 68 -15.26 5.30 8.54
N GLN A 69 -14.44 5.34 7.49
CA GLN A 69 -14.76 4.82 6.15
C GLN A 69 -13.59 3.96 5.69
N ASN A 70 -13.91 2.94 4.91
CA ASN A 70 -12.90 2.04 4.35
C ASN A 70 -13.35 1.43 3.01
N TYR A 71 -12.40 0.87 2.29
CA TYR A 71 -12.59 -0.23 1.35
C TYR A 71 -12.16 -1.52 2.03
N HIS A 72 -12.86 -2.61 1.73
CA HIS A 72 -12.49 -3.94 2.22
C HIS A 72 -12.74 -4.99 1.15
N TYR A 73 -11.91 -6.02 1.15
CA TYR A 73 -12.09 -7.15 0.25
C TYR A 73 -11.66 -8.46 0.90
N GLU A 74 -12.38 -9.53 0.55
CA GLU A 74 -12.09 -10.88 0.99
C GLU A 74 -11.51 -11.69 -0.15
N PHE A 75 -10.54 -12.54 0.15
CA PHE A 75 -9.90 -13.39 -0.84
C PHE A 75 -9.43 -14.73 -0.27
N GLU A 76 -9.37 -15.72 -1.14
CA GLU A 76 -8.77 -17.01 -0.90
C GLU A 76 -7.50 -17.13 -1.73
N ASP A 77 -6.35 -17.32 -1.07
CA ASP A 77 -5.06 -17.51 -1.74
C ASP A 77 -4.17 -18.41 -0.89
N ASN A 78 -3.92 -19.64 -1.39
CA ASN A 78 -3.06 -20.63 -0.70
C ASN A 78 -1.57 -20.25 -0.76
N ALA A 79 -1.18 -19.31 -1.61
CA ALA A 79 0.19 -18.81 -1.72
C ALA A 79 0.41 -17.53 -0.90
N PHE A 80 -0.61 -17.05 -0.16
CA PHE A 80 -0.48 -15.85 0.66
C PHE A 80 0.52 -16.10 1.79
N PRO A 81 1.60 -15.27 1.89
CA PRO A 81 2.76 -15.62 2.70
C PRO A 81 2.62 -15.32 4.20
N PHE A 82 1.51 -14.70 4.59
CA PHE A 82 1.29 -14.29 5.97
C PHE A 82 0.48 -15.33 6.75
N HIS A 83 0.69 -15.38 8.08
CA HIS A 83 0.03 -16.34 8.97
C HIS A 83 -0.66 -15.67 10.17
N THR A 84 -0.53 -14.35 10.28
CA THR A 84 -1.10 -13.53 11.36
C THR A 84 -1.63 -12.23 10.78
N TRP A 85 -2.39 -11.48 11.59
CA TRP A 85 -2.82 -10.15 11.20
C TRP A 85 -1.63 -9.20 11.03
N LEU A 86 -1.78 -8.23 10.11
CA LEU A 86 -0.78 -7.19 9.85
C LEU A 86 -1.46 -5.83 9.85
N ARG A 87 -0.75 -4.83 10.35
CA ARG A 87 -1.05 -3.42 10.11
C ARG A 87 0.07 -2.86 9.25
N LEU A 88 -0.30 -2.40 8.08
CA LEU A 88 0.57 -1.84 7.06
C LEU A 88 0.13 -0.41 6.76
N TYR A 89 0.96 0.35 6.04
CA TYR A 89 0.67 1.72 5.64
C TYR A 89 0.77 1.82 4.13
N ASP A 90 -0.15 2.57 3.53
CA ASP A 90 -0.04 2.93 2.12
C ASP A 90 1.11 3.92 1.93
N ASN A 91 1.72 3.90 0.75
CA ASN A 91 2.79 4.83 0.42
C ASN A 91 2.25 6.27 0.22
N GLU A 92 3.16 7.26 0.15
CA GLU A 92 2.81 8.68 -0.01
C GLU A 92 2.01 8.97 -1.28
N ASN A 93 2.12 8.14 -2.32
CA ASN A 93 1.38 8.27 -3.57
C ASN A 93 -0.02 7.64 -3.49
N HIS A 94 -0.36 6.95 -2.40
CA HIS A 94 -1.62 6.21 -2.23
C HIS A 94 -1.87 5.13 -3.30
N ASP A 95 -0.80 4.49 -3.80
CA ASP A 95 -0.88 3.50 -4.87
C ASP A 95 -1.79 2.32 -4.54
N PHE A 96 -1.77 1.86 -3.27
CA PHE A 96 -2.66 0.79 -2.83
C PHE A 96 -4.13 1.22 -2.86
N LEU A 97 -4.44 2.43 -2.42
CA LEU A 97 -5.80 2.98 -2.47
C LEU A 97 -6.30 3.07 -3.91
N ASP A 98 -5.49 3.59 -4.83
CA ASP A 98 -5.85 3.74 -6.24
C ASP A 98 -6.25 2.41 -6.89
N ILE A 99 -5.49 1.35 -6.59
CA ILE A 99 -5.80 0.00 -7.11
C ILE A 99 -7.01 -0.59 -6.40
N THR A 100 -7.17 -0.35 -5.09
CA THR A 100 -8.34 -0.81 -4.33
C THR A 100 -9.64 -0.16 -4.83
N GLU A 101 -9.61 1.12 -5.18
CA GLU A 101 -10.76 1.81 -5.79
C GLU A 101 -11.13 1.22 -7.15
N LYS A 102 -10.15 0.88 -7.98
CA LYS A 102 -10.37 0.20 -9.25
C LYS A 102 -10.95 -1.19 -9.03
N LEU A 103 -10.41 -1.96 -8.07
CA LEU A 103 -10.92 -3.28 -7.70
C LEU A 103 -12.39 -3.21 -7.31
N TYR A 104 -12.73 -2.28 -6.40
CA TYR A 104 -14.12 -2.07 -5.96
C TYR A 104 -15.03 -1.76 -7.15
N ARG A 105 -14.64 -0.81 -7.99
CA ARG A 105 -15.44 -0.39 -9.15
C ARG A 105 -15.67 -1.53 -10.12
N GLU A 106 -14.64 -2.28 -10.51
CA GLU A 106 -14.79 -3.40 -11.44
C GLU A 106 -15.61 -4.54 -10.84
N TYR A 107 -15.43 -4.82 -9.54
CA TYR A 107 -16.24 -5.82 -8.85
C TYR A 107 -17.73 -5.45 -8.79
N GLN A 108 -18.08 -4.17 -8.58
CA GLN A 108 -19.48 -3.73 -8.53
C GLN A 108 -20.14 -3.65 -9.92
N LEU A 109 -19.37 -3.25 -10.94
CA LEU A 109 -19.94 -3.02 -12.28
C LEU A 109 -20.15 -4.30 -13.10
N HIS A 110 -19.48 -5.40 -12.77
CA HIS A 110 -19.61 -6.70 -13.46
C HIS A 110 -19.51 -6.58 -14.99
N ARG A 111 -18.57 -5.78 -15.50
CA ARG A 111 -18.34 -5.61 -16.94
C ARG A 111 -17.85 -6.93 -17.57
N ASN A 112 -17.81 -6.98 -18.91
CA ASN A 112 -17.20 -8.12 -19.59
C ASN A 112 -15.76 -8.32 -19.07
N HIS A 113 -15.40 -9.56 -18.76
CA HIS A 113 -14.10 -9.94 -18.20
C HIS A 113 -13.81 -9.35 -16.81
N TYR A 114 -14.84 -8.93 -16.03
CA TYR A 114 -14.60 -8.34 -14.71
C TYR A 114 -13.87 -9.29 -13.75
N LYS A 115 -14.09 -10.60 -13.86
CA LYS A 115 -13.43 -11.59 -12.99
C LYS A 115 -11.93 -11.60 -13.23
N GLU A 116 -11.52 -11.61 -14.49
CA GLU A 116 -10.13 -11.56 -14.90
C GLU A 116 -9.47 -10.22 -14.47
N VAL A 117 -10.18 -9.10 -14.68
CA VAL A 117 -9.71 -7.79 -14.24
C VAL A 117 -9.55 -7.73 -12.72
N VAL A 118 -10.54 -8.21 -11.97
CA VAL A 118 -10.50 -8.28 -10.49
C VAL A 118 -9.34 -9.14 -10.01
N GLU A 119 -9.10 -10.31 -10.61
CA GLU A 119 -7.95 -11.16 -10.27
C GLU A 119 -6.60 -10.48 -10.54
N HIS A 120 -6.47 -9.75 -11.65
CA HIS A 120 -5.25 -9.00 -11.95
C HIS A 120 -5.03 -7.82 -11.00
N LEU A 121 -6.07 -7.08 -10.65
CA LEU A 121 -5.99 -6.00 -9.65
C LEU A 121 -5.63 -6.56 -8.26
N TYR A 122 -6.21 -7.71 -7.88
CA TYR A 122 -5.80 -8.40 -6.65
C TYR A 122 -4.32 -8.77 -6.67
N ASN A 123 -3.80 -9.32 -7.78
CA ASN A 123 -2.38 -9.68 -7.87
C ASN A 123 -1.46 -8.46 -7.68
N ILE A 124 -1.86 -7.28 -8.18
CA ILE A 124 -1.12 -6.04 -7.92
C ILE A 124 -1.15 -5.71 -6.42
N LEU A 125 -2.35 -5.72 -5.80
CA LEU A 125 -2.51 -5.46 -4.36
C LEU A 125 -1.73 -6.47 -3.50
N PHE A 126 -1.71 -7.74 -3.89
CA PHE A 126 -0.90 -8.77 -3.23
C PHE A 126 0.58 -8.38 -3.16
N TYR A 127 1.15 -7.95 -4.28
CA TYR A 127 2.56 -7.54 -4.31
C TYR A 127 2.81 -6.25 -3.52
N TYR A 128 1.87 -5.31 -3.47
CA TYR A 128 1.95 -4.16 -2.56
C TYR A 128 1.96 -4.60 -1.10
N LEU A 129 1.07 -5.51 -0.68
CA LEU A 129 1.04 -6.03 0.70
C LEU A 129 2.36 -6.70 1.08
N VAL A 130 2.92 -7.51 0.19
CA VAL A 130 4.22 -8.16 0.42
C VAL A 130 5.33 -7.12 0.51
N SER A 131 5.34 -6.13 -0.39
CA SER A 131 6.32 -5.03 -0.39
C SER A 131 6.25 -4.23 0.91
N PHE A 132 5.07 -3.77 1.31
CA PHE A 132 4.88 -3.00 2.54
C PHE A 132 5.23 -3.78 3.81
N ALA A 133 5.00 -5.10 3.82
CA ALA A 133 5.42 -5.95 4.92
C ALA A 133 6.96 -6.13 4.97
N ASP A 134 7.62 -6.12 3.82
CA ASP A 134 9.08 -6.16 3.71
C ASP A 134 9.74 -4.79 3.94
N GLU A 135 9.02 -3.69 3.73
CA GLU A 135 9.47 -2.29 3.83
C GLU A 135 9.90 -1.84 5.23
N ARG A 136 9.74 -2.66 6.24
CA ARG A 136 10.55 -2.51 7.48
C ARG A 136 12.06 -2.46 7.19
N LYS A 137 12.47 -2.70 5.94
CA LYS A 137 13.85 -2.66 5.45
C LYS A 137 14.23 -1.38 4.72
N ASN A 138 13.28 -0.64 4.12
CA ASN A 138 13.61 0.62 3.44
C ASN A 138 13.23 1.81 4.33
N PRO A 139 14.18 2.62 4.75
CA PRO A 139 13.87 3.84 5.50
C PRO A 139 12.98 4.76 4.66
N PRO A 140 11.97 5.43 5.25
CA PRO A 140 11.02 6.29 4.54
C PRO A 140 11.67 7.34 3.63
N TYR A 141 12.85 7.84 4.02
CA TYR A 141 13.60 8.82 3.23
C TYR A 141 14.23 8.26 1.94
N VAL A 142 14.44 6.95 1.86
CA VAL A 142 14.92 6.32 0.61
C VAL A 142 13.78 6.27 -0.40
N GLU A 143 12.58 5.89 0.04
CA GLU A 143 11.39 5.88 -0.80
C GLU A 143 11.04 7.30 -1.28
N PHE A 144 11.00 8.28 -0.36
CA PHE A 144 10.84 9.69 -0.71
C PHE A 144 11.84 10.12 -1.80
N ALA A 145 13.12 9.79 -1.66
CA ALA A 145 14.15 10.16 -2.63
C ALA A 145 13.95 9.47 -3.99
N VAL A 146 13.55 8.20 -4.00
CA VAL A 146 13.22 7.47 -5.25
C VAL A 146 12.05 8.14 -5.95
N ASN A 147 10.96 8.45 -5.23
CA ASN A 147 9.78 9.12 -5.78
C ASN A 147 10.11 10.50 -6.37
N GLU A 148 10.92 11.31 -5.66
CA GLU A 148 11.38 12.61 -6.18
C GLU A 148 12.19 12.45 -7.47
N ILE A 149 13.09 11.47 -7.54
CA ILE A 149 13.86 11.19 -8.76
C ILE A 149 12.94 10.74 -9.90
N VAL A 150 12.05 9.78 -9.65
CA VAL A 150 11.10 9.25 -10.66
C VAL A 150 10.19 10.34 -11.20
N SER A 151 9.74 11.24 -10.34
CA SER A 151 8.84 12.32 -10.75
C SER A 151 9.55 13.45 -11.53
N ASN A 152 10.88 13.60 -11.36
CA ASN A 152 11.62 14.75 -11.87
C ASN A 152 12.76 14.41 -12.85
N PHE A 153 13.06 13.13 -13.12
CA PHE A 153 14.22 12.74 -13.93
C PHE A 153 14.23 13.36 -15.34
N SER A 154 13.07 13.59 -15.93
CA SER A 154 12.92 14.20 -17.27
C SER A 154 13.15 15.72 -17.29
N ASN A 155 13.12 16.38 -16.14
CA ASN A 155 13.44 17.79 -16.02
C ASN A 155 14.96 18.00 -16.11
N PRO A 156 15.50 18.69 -17.12
CA PRO A 156 16.95 18.86 -17.28
C PRO A 156 17.58 19.72 -16.18
N PHE A 157 16.80 20.55 -15.48
CA PHE A 157 17.25 21.41 -14.39
C PHE A 157 17.18 20.74 -13.00
N TYR A 158 16.59 19.54 -12.92
CA TYR A 158 16.54 18.81 -11.66
C TYR A 158 17.89 18.18 -11.37
N ASP A 159 18.43 18.46 -10.20
CA ASP A 159 19.50 17.68 -9.58
C ASP A 159 19.03 17.16 -8.21
N PHE A 160 19.75 16.21 -7.65
CA PHE A 160 19.36 15.58 -6.40
C PHE A 160 19.63 16.45 -5.16
N SER A 161 20.34 17.54 -5.25
CA SER A 161 20.74 18.38 -4.11
C SER A 161 19.54 18.98 -3.39
N ALA A 162 18.56 19.50 -4.13
CA ALA A 162 17.33 20.04 -3.56
C ALA A 162 16.51 18.99 -2.78
N THR A 163 16.48 17.74 -3.28
CA THR A 163 15.86 16.63 -2.56
C THR A 163 16.65 16.26 -1.32
N GLN A 164 17.99 16.24 -1.40
CA GLN A 164 18.87 15.94 -0.26
C GLN A 164 18.70 16.93 0.90
N GLU A 165 18.46 18.22 0.62
CA GLU A 165 18.22 19.25 1.64
C GLU A 165 16.94 19.03 2.44
N ARG A 166 15.95 18.36 1.85
CA ARG A 166 14.67 18.01 2.50
C ARG A 166 14.76 16.76 3.38
N ILE A 167 15.87 16.02 3.30
CA ILE A 167 16.10 14.80 4.07
C ILE A 167 16.82 15.16 5.38
N PRO A 168 16.19 14.99 6.56
CA PRO A 168 16.76 15.43 7.84
C PRO A 168 17.84 14.47 8.36
N MET A 169 18.86 14.21 7.53
CA MET A 169 20.01 13.40 7.90
C MET A 169 21.26 13.80 7.13
N ASN A 170 22.42 13.39 7.67
CA ASN A 170 23.70 13.65 7.02
C ASN A 170 23.76 13.05 5.61
N ALA A 171 24.23 13.81 4.62
CA ALA A 171 24.26 13.42 3.21
C ALA A 171 25.08 12.14 2.94
N ASP A 172 26.20 11.94 3.63
CA ASP A 172 27.03 10.73 3.46
C ASP A 172 26.37 9.49 4.05
N TYR A 173 25.68 9.65 5.19
CA TYR A 173 24.91 8.58 5.79
C TYR A 173 23.73 8.20 4.88
N PHE A 174 22.97 9.19 4.39
CA PHE A 174 21.87 8.95 3.46
C PHE A 174 22.35 8.27 2.18
N ARG A 175 23.46 8.71 1.59
CA ARG A 175 24.03 8.09 0.39
C ARG A 175 24.36 6.61 0.59
N LYS A 176 24.91 6.24 1.74
CA LYS A 176 25.17 4.83 2.10
C LYS A 176 23.87 4.05 2.26
N LEU A 177 22.88 4.61 2.93
CA LEU A 177 21.57 4.02 3.15
C LEU A 177 20.85 3.78 1.83
N PHE A 178 20.76 4.80 0.97
CA PHE A 178 20.18 4.71 -0.36
C PHE A 178 20.89 3.65 -1.22
N SER A 179 22.23 3.65 -1.19
CA SER A 179 23.01 2.68 -1.96
C SER A 179 22.81 1.23 -1.47
N ALA A 180 22.62 1.04 -0.18
CA ALA A 180 22.31 -0.29 0.40
C ALA A 180 20.90 -0.78 -0.02
N SER A 181 19.94 0.13 -0.13
CA SER A 181 18.54 -0.20 -0.50
C SER A 181 18.35 -0.34 -2.02
N VAL A 182 18.94 0.58 -2.80
CA VAL A 182 18.70 0.70 -4.26
C VAL A 182 19.81 0.08 -5.11
N GLY A 183 20.93 -0.30 -4.49
CA GLY A 183 22.09 -0.88 -5.17
C GLY A 183 23.02 0.14 -5.85
N MET A 184 22.68 1.43 -5.83
CA MET A 184 23.50 2.50 -6.40
C MET A 184 23.23 3.86 -5.71
N SER A 185 24.13 4.84 -5.90
CA SER A 185 23.93 6.18 -5.32
C SER A 185 22.76 6.94 -5.96
N PRO A 186 22.12 7.91 -5.27
CA PRO A 186 21.02 8.70 -5.80
C PRO A 186 21.33 9.35 -7.16
N THR A 187 22.49 9.99 -7.28
CA THR A 187 22.93 10.61 -8.54
C THR A 187 23.10 9.60 -9.67
N ARG A 188 23.64 8.40 -9.36
CA ARG A 188 23.79 7.35 -10.36
C ARG A 188 22.43 6.79 -10.79
N TYR A 189 21.49 6.68 -9.86
CA TYR A 189 20.12 6.26 -10.14
C TYR A 189 19.40 7.25 -11.06
N LEU A 190 19.46 8.55 -10.75
CA LEU A 190 18.94 9.62 -11.61
C LEU A 190 19.53 9.56 -13.03
N ASN A 191 20.85 9.43 -13.12
CA ASN A 191 21.52 9.38 -14.42
C ASN A 191 21.17 8.11 -15.22
N SER A 192 21.01 6.95 -14.56
CA SER A 192 20.58 5.73 -15.25
C SER A 192 19.19 5.90 -15.86
N MET A 193 18.24 6.48 -15.13
CA MET A 193 16.91 6.76 -15.65
C MET A 193 16.93 7.71 -16.87
N ARG A 194 17.74 8.77 -16.80
CA ARG A 194 17.90 9.71 -17.93
C ARG A 194 18.48 9.04 -19.17
N ILE A 195 19.50 8.19 -18.99
CA ILE A 195 20.12 7.45 -20.09
C ILE A 195 19.12 6.47 -20.70
N ASP A 196 18.38 5.73 -19.89
CA ASP A 196 17.39 4.78 -20.41
C ASP A 196 16.22 5.47 -21.09
N TYR A 197 15.82 6.63 -20.60
CA TYR A 197 14.83 7.48 -21.28
C TYR A 197 15.34 8.00 -22.61
N ALA A 198 16.56 8.53 -22.67
CA ALA A 198 17.17 9.02 -23.89
C ALA A 198 17.32 7.93 -24.98
N LYS A 199 17.70 6.70 -24.59
CA LYS A 199 17.75 5.56 -25.52
C LYS A 199 16.40 5.20 -26.15
N ARG A 200 15.28 5.51 -25.49
CA ARG A 200 13.93 5.25 -26.01
C ARG A 200 13.45 6.34 -26.96
N LEU A 201 14.09 7.50 -26.94
CA LEU A 201 13.75 8.64 -27.81
C LEU A 201 14.53 8.62 -29.12
N LEU A 202 15.57 7.79 -29.23
CA LEU A 202 16.39 7.57 -30.41
C LEU A 202 15.92 6.35 -31.21
#